data_0f3e4cb566bbb9c1253d10ae477a6012
#
_entry.id   0f3e4cb566bbb9c1253d10ae477a6012
#
_cell.length_a   1.000
_cell.length_b   1.000
_cell.length_c   1.000
_cell.angle_alpha   90.00
_cell.angle_beta   90.00
_cell.angle_gamma   90.00
#
_symmetry.space_group_name_H-M   'P 1'
#
loop_
_entity.id
_entity.type
_entity.pdbx_description
1 polymer ?
#
loop_
_entity_poly.entity_id
_entity_poly.type
_entity_poly.pdbx_seq_one_letter_code
_entity_poly.pdbx_strand_id
1 'polypeptide(L)'
;MRSKCKTISIIGAGASGCICAYFLLKAGFEVSLFDYGSPLRTLLPTGGGRCNLAHAEYDFKELAKNYPRGEKFLYSVFSKFSTYDTLALFEELGVETYTQENGRIFPTSNSSKDVREKVLKHISKAQFIKEGVTEITPKENGYKLKTDKAEYFFSDIVIAVGGNKIINGLNHTVIPFTPALVGLNTDITTLSGVVLKDVYSIDCKLTDDLLFTHFGISGPLAYKISSIKTKDAFPYKLCFDLYKKEFDLQKLLNENPHKDLKNILSSIFPHRFAEYLSGEYAEVKAHKIDGKTRDLILNKIHNFEVNITGTNNGEETVTAGGYDLNEVNPKTMESKLYPNLYIIGEALNIDGFCGGFNLQNAWSTGFVAAESIINN
;
A
#
# COMPACT_ATOMS: atom_id res chain seq x y z
N MET A 1 -3.68 -43.99 -14.78
CA MET A 1 -4.64 -42.91 -15.12
C MET A 1 -3.81 -41.79 -15.68
N ARG A 2 -4.04 -41.33 -16.91
CA ARG A 2 -3.37 -40.14 -17.45
C ARG A 2 -3.86 -38.96 -16.62
N SER A 3 -2.95 -38.24 -15.92
CA SER A 3 -3.28 -36.99 -15.31
C SER A 3 -3.88 -36.09 -16.42
N LYS A 4 -5.12 -35.66 -16.27
CA LYS A 4 -5.68 -34.61 -17.16
C LYS A 4 -4.67 -33.46 -17.11
N CYS A 5 -4.09 -33.10 -18.27
CA CYS A 5 -3.20 -31.97 -18.36
C CYS A 5 -3.93 -30.74 -17.85
N LYS A 6 -3.45 -30.13 -16.76
CA LYS A 6 -4.05 -28.90 -16.20
C LYS A 6 -3.94 -27.79 -17.24
N THR A 7 -5.05 -27.11 -17.47
CA THR A 7 -5.07 -25.88 -18.26
C THR A 7 -5.27 -24.71 -17.31
N ILE A 8 -4.27 -23.82 -17.22
CA ILE A 8 -4.23 -22.77 -16.21
C ILE A 8 -4.46 -21.41 -16.87
N SER A 9 -5.42 -20.67 -16.34
CA SER A 9 -5.64 -19.28 -16.70
C SER A 9 -5.31 -18.36 -15.52
N ILE A 10 -4.55 -17.31 -15.81
CA ILE A 10 -4.33 -16.19 -14.88
C ILE A 10 -5.02 -14.95 -15.45
N ILE A 11 -5.89 -14.35 -14.67
CA ILE A 11 -6.68 -13.19 -15.04
C ILE A 11 -6.09 -11.95 -14.38
N GLY A 12 -5.39 -11.14 -15.15
CA GLY A 12 -4.61 -9.99 -14.73
C GLY A 12 -3.11 -10.21 -14.88
N ALA A 13 -2.46 -9.46 -15.74
CA ALA A 13 -1.01 -9.48 -15.98
C ALA A 13 -0.29 -8.39 -15.18
N GLY A 14 -0.74 -8.14 -13.95
CA GLY A 14 -0.06 -7.30 -12.96
C GLY A 14 1.08 -8.02 -12.25
N ALA A 15 1.58 -7.43 -11.17
CA ALA A 15 2.70 -7.95 -10.38
C ALA A 15 2.46 -9.39 -9.91
N SER A 16 1.33 -9.66 -9.23
CA SER A 16 1.03 -10.99 -8.70
C SER A 16 0.80 -12.03 -9.79
N GLY A 17 0.06 -11.67 -10.86
CA GLY A 17 -0.21 -12.58 -11.96
C GLY A 17 1.04 -12.97 -12.75
N CYS A 18 1.95 -12.03 -13.01
CA CYS A 18 3.20 -12.32 -13.72
C CYS A 18 4.16 -13.20 -12.90
N ILE A 19 4.24 -13.01 -11.57
CA ILE A 19 5.08 -13.88 -10.72
C ILE A 19 4.45 -15.26 -10.58
N CYS A 20 3.13 -15.37 -10.45
CA CYS A 20 2.44 -16.65 -10.50
C CYS A 20 2.73 -17.39 -11.81
N ALA A 21 2.62 -16.69 -12.96
CA ALA A 21 2.97 -17.27 -14.27
C ALA A 21 4.42 -17.74 -14.34
N TYR A 22 5.36 -16.96 -13.78
CA TYR A 22 6.78 -17.32 -13.74
C TYR A 22 7.01 -18.69 -13.06
N PHE A 23 6.48 -18.89 -11.87
CA PHE A 23 6.68 -20.15 -11.14
C PHE A 23 5.98 -21.33 -11.80
N LEU A 24 4.79 -21.14 -12.35
CA LEU A 24 4.07 -22.19 -13.10
C LEU A 24 4.82 -22.60 -14.38
N LEU A 25 5.33 -21.63 -15.15
CA LEU A 25 6.14 -21.90 -16.36
C LEU A 25 7.46 -22.60 -16.01
N LYS A 26 8.10 -22.21 -14.90
CA LYS A 26 9.33 -22.85 -14.39
C LYS A 26 9.08 -24.30 -14.01
N ALA A 27 7.89 -24.63 -13.52
CA ALA A 27 7.45 -26.00 -13.22
C ALA A 27 6.96 -26.78 -14.45
N GLY A 28 6.95 -26.17 -15.64
CA GLY A 28 6.62 -26.82 -16.91
C GLY A 28 5.12 -26.79 -17.28
N PHE A 29 4.30 -25.98 -16.61
CA PHE A 29 2.90 -25.83 -16.96
C PHE A 29 2.71 -24.86 -18.13
N GLU A 30 1.67 -25.10 -18.92
CA GLU A 30 1.18 -24.14 -19.90
C GLU A 30 0.27 -23.10 -19.21
N VAL A 31 0.52 -21.82 -19.45
CA VAL A 31 -0.19 -20.70 -18.80
C VAL A 31 -0.77 -19.76 -19.83
N SER A 32 -2.07 -19.50 -19.73
CA SER A 32 -2.76 -18.43 -20.45
C SER A 32 -2.94 -17.22 -19.54
N LEU A 33 -2.39 -16.08 -19.93
CA LEU A 33 -2.38 -14.83 -19.14
C LEU A 33 -3.28 -13.80 -19.81
N PHE A 34 -4.41 -13.47 -19.19
CA PHE A 34 -5.39 -12.53 -19.71
C PHE A 34 -5.20 -11.12 -19.13
N ASP A 35 -5.14 -10.12 -19.98
CA ASP A 35 -5.23 -8.71 -19.59
C ASP A 35 -5.65 -7.85 -20.79
N TYR A 36 -6.39 -6.79 -20.55
CA TYR A 36 -6.75 -5.81 -21.60
C TYR A 36 -5.61 -4.85 -21.93
N GLY A 37 -4.65 -4.67 -21.01
CA GLY A 37 -3.48 -3.81 -21.12
C GLY A 37 -2.19 -4.56 -21.42
N SER A 38 -1.08 -3.86 -21.39
CA SER A 38 0.25 -4.48 -21.47
C SER A 38 0.64 -5.06 -20.11
N PRO A 39 1.30 -6.24 -20.07
CA PRO A 39 1.72 -6.84 -18.80
C PRO A 39 2.60 -5.91 -17.96
N LEU A 40 2.44 -5.95 -16.64
CA LEU A 40 3.17 -5.13 -15.67
C LEU A 40 3.08 -3.62 -15.89
N ARG A 41 2.01 -3.15 -16.54
CA ARG A 41 1.80 -1.71 -16.76
C ARG A 41 1.73 -0.94 -15.44
N THR A 42 1.07 -1.49 -14.44
CA THR A 42 0.91 -0.89 -13.12
C THR A 42 2.20 -0.84 -12.30
N LEU A 43 3.22 -1.63 -12.67
CA LEU A 43 4.54 -1.57 -12.04
C LEU A 43 5.30 -0.28 -12.41
N LEU A 44 5.06 0.27 -13.61
CA LEU A 44 5.86 1.37 -14.15
C LEU A 44 5.87 2.64 -13.29
N PRO A 45 4.76 3.12 -12.71
CA PRO A 45 4.76 4.32 -11.86
C PRO A 45 5.26 4.05 -10.44
N THR A 46 5.40 2.79 -10.00
CA THR A 46 5.73 2.48 -8.61
C THR A 46 7.09 3.02 -8.18
N GLY A 47 7.19 3.50 -6.94
CA GLY A 47 8.41 4.08 -6.40
C GLY A 47 8.91 5.30 -7.18
N GLY A 48 8.02 6.05 -7.83
CA GLY A 48 8.37 7.17 -8.70
C GLY A 48 9.08 6.74 -9.99
N GLY A 49 8.68 5.61 -10.57
CA GLY A 49 9.29 5.03 -11.77
C GLY A 49 10.53 4.16 -11.52
N ARG A 50 10.93 3.99 -10.24
CA ARG A 50 12.11 3.20 -9.85
C ARG A 50 11.76 1.76 -9.45
N CYS A 51 10.51 1.46 -9.14
CA CYS A 51 10.03 0.19 -8.59
C CYS A 51 10.54 -0.11 -7.17
N ASN A 52 9.79 0.29 -6.14
CA ASN A 52 10.07 -0.11 -4.77
C ASN A 52 9.63 -1.57 -4.55
N LEU A 53 10.55 -2.51 -4.78
CA LEU A 53 10.28 -3.95 -4.86
C LEU A 53 9.77 -4.56 -3.55
N ALA A 54 10.32 -4.13 -2.42
CA ALA A 54 10.04 -4.69 -1.10
C ALA A 54 10.50 -3.72 0.01
N HIS A 55 10.37 -4.14 1.24
CA HIS A 55 10.93 -3.50 2.43
C HIS A 55 11.90 -4.44 3.14
N ALA A 56 12.97 -3.92 3.71
CA ALA A 56 13.98 -4.68 4.44
C ALA A 56 13.50 -5.07 5.85
N GLU A 57 12.31 -5.67 5.90
CA GLU A 57 11.79 -6.33 7.08
C GLU A 57 11.82 -7.84 6.83
N TYR A 58 12.60 -8.55 7.62
CA TYR A 58 12.92 -9.95 7.40
C TYR A 58 12.20 -10.90 8.35
N ASP A 59 11.68 -10.40 9.47
CA ASP A 59 10.74 -11.16 10.28
C ASP A 59 9.35 -11.09 9.65
N PHE A 60 8.81 -12.25 9.29
CA PHE A 60 7.53 -12.32 8.57
C PHE A 60 6.34 -11.80 9.39
N LYS A 61 6.41 -11.83 10.73
CA LYS A 61 5.36 -11.26 11.60
C LYS A 61 5.46 -9.75 11.67
N GLU A 62 6.68 -9.22 11.80
CA GLU A 62 6.91 -7.77 11.76
C GLU A 62 6.57 -7.20 10.37
N LEU A 63 6.91 -7.93 9.30
CA LEU A 63 6.50 -7.60 7.94
C LEU A 63 4.97 -7.47 7.82
N ALA A 64 4.22 -8.43 8.36
CA ALA A 64 2.76 -8.44 8.29
C ALA A 64 2.08 -7.31 9.09
N LYS A 65 2.71 -6.76 10.12
CA LYS A 65 2.18 -5.59 10.87
C LYS A 65 2.05 -4.32 10.03
N ASN A 66 2.71 -4.28 8.87
CA ASN A 66 2.60 -3.15 7.94
C ASN A 66 1.35 -3.21 7.05
N TYR A 67 0.44 -4.13 7.32
CA TYR A 67 -0.81 -4.30 6.57
C TYR A 67 -2.01 -4.08 7.48
N PRO A 68 -2.67 -2.92 7.42
CA PRO A 68 -3.87 -2.61 8.20
C PRO A 68 -4.98 -3.62 8.00
N ARG A 69 -5.02 -4.25 6.82
CA ARG A 69 -5.94 -5.34 6.47
C ARG A 69 -5.14 -6.55 6.00
N GLY A 70 -5.47 -7.72 6.57
CA GLY A 70 -4.85 -8.98 6.17
C GLY A 70 -3.64 -9.43 6.99
N GLU A 71 -3.23 -8.72 8.06
CA GLU A 71 -2.07 -9.07 8.89
C GLU A 71 -2.02 -10.58 9.25
N LYS A 72 -3.06 -11.10 9.88
CA LYS A 72 -3.13 -12.52 10.30
C LYS A 72 -3.15 -13.50 9.13
N PHE A 73 -3.78 -13.12 8.02
CA PHE A 73 -3.81 -13.90 6.80
C PHE A 73 -2.40 -14.02 6.21
N LEU A 74 -1.67 -12.93 6.21
CA LEU A 74 -0.32 -12.84 5.65
C LEU A 74 0.75 -13.59 6.45
N TYR A 75 0.52 -13.94 7.72
CA TYR A 75 1.46 -14.80 8.45
C TYR A 75 1.73 -16.12 7.73
N SER A 76 0.68 -16.77 7.20
CA SER A 76 0.84 -18.00 6.44
C SER A 76 1.50 -17.78 5.08
N VAL A 77 1.25 -16.66 4.44
CA VAL A 77 1.82 -16.30 3.14
C VAL A 77 3.31 -16.00 3.29
N PHE A 78 3.67 -15.09 4.21
CA PHE A 78 5.05 -14.65 4.39
C PHE A 78 5.94 -15.70 5.05
N SER A 79 5.37 -16.69 5.77
CA SER A 79 6.14 -17.84 6.23
C SER A 79 6.63 -18.74 5.09
N LYS A 80 6.04 -18.64 3.88
CA LYS A 80 6.42 -19.38 2.69
C LYS A 80 7.24 -18.55 1.71
N PHE A 81 6.96 -17.24 1.62
CA PHE A 81 7.63 -16.34 0.71
C PHE A 81 7.71 -14.93 1.30
N SER A 82 8.83 -14.61 1.89
CA SER A 82 9.14 -13.38 2.61
C SER A 82 9.96 -12.39 1.78
N THR A 83 10.49 -11.37 2.42
CA THR A 83 11.43 -10.42 1.82
C THR A 83 12.70 -11.11 1.31
N TYR A 84 13.24 -12.10 2.03
CA TYR A 84 14.40 -12.87 1.57
C TYR A 84 14.14 -13.57 0.24
N ASP A 85 12.98 -14.23 0.13
CA ASP A 85 12.61 -14.98 -1.07
C ASP A 85 12.36 -14.01 -2.24
N THR A 86 11.84 -12.83 -1.95
CA THR A 86 11.69 -11.75 -2.96
C THR A 86 13.04 -11.32 -3.50
N LEU A 87 14.02 -11.09 -2.65
CA LEU A 87 15.37 -10.70 -3.08
C LEU A 87 16.02 -11.80 -3.94
N ALA A 88 15.94 -13.05 -3.48
CA ALA A 88 16.45 -14.21 -4.22
C ALA A 88 15.77 -14.38 -5.59
N LEU A 89 14.44 -14.18 -5.65
CA LEU A 89 13.69 -14.20 -6.89
C LEU A 89 14.19 -13.13 -7.87
N PHE A 90 14.32 -11.89 -7.43
CA PHE A 90 14.73 -10.80 -8.31
C PHE A 90 16.19 -10.92 -8.74
N GLU A 91 17.07 -11.47 -7.89
CA GLU A 91 18.44 -11.84 -8.28
C GLU A 91 18.42 -12.93 -9.39
N GLU A 92 17.59 -13.98 -9.25
CA GLU A 92 17.41 -15.01 -10.30
C GLU A 92 16.88 -14.41 -11.60
N LEU A 93 15.99 -13.42 -11.53
CA LEU A 93 15.49 -12.70 -12.68
C LEU A 93 16.52 -11.71 -13.29
N GLY A 94 17.70 -11.59 -12.68
CA GLY A 94 18.78 -10.70 -13.10
C GLY A 94 18.57 -9.24 -12.66
N VAL A 95 17.79 -9.00 -11.63
CA VAL A 95 17.57 -7.68 -11.03
C VAL A 95 18.39 -7.56 -9.76
N GLU A 96 19.54 -6.90 -9.83
CA GLU A 96 20.30 -6.51 -8.64
C GLU A 96 19.55 -5.44 -7.84
N THR A 97 19.62 -5.51 -6.52
CA THR A 97 18.88 -4.61 -5.64
C THR A 97 19.79 -3.94 -4.61
N TYR A 98 19.32 -2.80 -4.08
CA TYR A 98 19.93 -2.13 -2.94
C TYR A 98 18.86 -1.66 -1.96
N THR A 99 19.25 -1.54 -0.69
CA THR A 99 18.38 -1.06 0.39
C THR A 99 18.73 0.38 0.75
N GLN A 100 17.72 1.24 0.83
CA GLN A 100 17.86 2.60 1.34
C GLN A 100 17.86 2.61 2.88
N GLU A 101 18.36 3.68 3.50
CA GLU A 101 18.40 3.85 4.97
C GLU A 101 17.02 3.68 5.63
N ASN A 102 15.96 4.02 4.95
CA ASN A 102 14.58 3.87 5.41
C ASN A 102 13.97 2.48 5.14
N GLY A 103 14.78 1.49 4.82
CA GLY A 103 14.38 0.11 4.60
C GLY A 103 13.74 -0.20 3.23
N ARG A 104 13.54 0.78 2.36
CA ARG A 104 12.99 0.55 1.02
C ARG A 104 14.01 -0.13 0.12
N ILE A 105 13.57 -1.13 -0.64
CA ILE A 105 14.42 -1.91 -1.56
C ILE A 105 14.10 -1.54 -3.01
N PHE A 106 15.10 -1.12 -3.74
CA PHE A 106 15.01 -0.73 -5.14
C PHE A 106 15.98 -1.52 -6.02
N PRO A 107 15.71 -1.66 -7.34
CA PRO A 107 16.70 -2.16 -8.27
C PRO A 107 17.87 -1.17 -8.40
N THR A 108 19.11 -1.67 -8.55
CA THR A 108 20.30 -0.84 -8.77
C THR A 108 20.18 0.04 -10.02
N SER A 109 19.42 -0.43 -11.03
CA SER A 109 19.10 0.34 -12.23
C SER A 109 18.20 1.55 -11.97
N ASN A 110 17.54 1.63 -10.80
CA ASN A 110 16.53 2.65 -10.49
C ASN A 110 15.44 2.80 -11.58
N SER A 111 15.10 1.71 -12.25
CA SER A 111 14.17 1.72 -13.39
C SER A 111 13.14 0.59 -13.28
N SER A 112 11.88 0.95 -13.14
CA SER A 112 10.75 0.01 -13.20
C SER A 112 10.60 -0.63 -14.60
N LYS A 113 11.08 0.03 -15.65
CA LYS A 113 11.11 -0.52 -17.01
C LYS A 113 12.08 -1.70 -17.10
N ASP A 114 13.28 -1.58 -16.52
CA ASP A 114 14.27 -2.65 -16.46
C ASP A 114 13.71 -3.87 -15.72
N VAL A 115 13.11 -3.67 -14.57
CA VAL A 115 12.45 -4.75 -13.80
C VAL A 115 11.37 -5.43 -14.65
N ARG A 116 10.50 -4.63 -15.28
CA ARG A 116 9.45 -5.14 -16.16
C ARG A 116 10.01 -6.00 -17.29
N GLU A 117 11.00 -5.52 -18.01
CA GLU A 117 11.62 -6.23 -19.16
C GLU A 117 12.23 -7.57 -18.73
N LYS A 118 12.92 -7.61 -17.59
CA LYS A 118 13.51 -8.82 -17.04
C LYS A 118 12.45 -9.85 -16.65
N VAL A 119 11.38 -9.45 -15.95
CA VAL A 119 10.26 -10.35 -15.64
C VAL A 119 9.62 -10.86 -16.92
N LEU A 120 9.28 -9.99 -17.88
CA LEU A 120 8.62 -10.39 -19.13
C LEU A 120 9.46 -11.37 -19.96
N LYS A 121 10.77 -11.24 -19.95
CA LYS A 121 11.69 -12.18 -20.62
C LYS A 121 11.51 -13.60 -20.07
N HIS A 122 11.37 -13.74 -18.75
CA HIS A 122 11.24 -15.05 -18.10
C HIS A 122 9.85 -15.68 -18.25
N ILE A 123 8.81 -14.89 -18.52
CA ILE A 123 7.45 -15.39 -18.77
C ILE A 123 7.06 -15.38 -20.26
N SER A 124 8.03 -15.25 -21.15
CA SER A 124 7.82 -15.15 -22.61
C SER A 124 7.13 -16.38 -23.24
N LYS A 125 7.12 -17.52 -22.54
CA LYS A 125 6.41 -18.73 -22.94
C LYS A 125 4.91 -18.72 -22.56
N ALA A 126 4.44 -17.78 -21.72
CA ALA A 126 3.04 -17.66 -21.43
C ALA A 126 2.27 -17.21 -22.68
N GLN A 127 1.10 -17.78 -22.90
CA GLN A 127 0.18 -17.31 -23.91
C GLN A 127 -0.51 -16.02 -23.41
N PHE A 128 -0.03 -14.87 -23.86
CA PHE A 128 -0.66 -13.60 -23.51
C PHE A 128 -1.90 -13.34 -24.41
N ILE A 129 -3.07 -13.23 -23.77
CA ILE A 129 -4.36 -12.98 -24.44
C ILE A 129 -4.81 -11.56 -24.07
N LYS A 130 -4.77 -10.65 -25.05
CA LYS A 130 -5.14 -9.24 -24.86
C LYS A 130 -6.66 -9.08 -24.88
N GLU A 131 -7.31 -9.58 -23.85
CA GLU A 131 -8.75 -9.56 -23.65
C GLU A 131 -9.07 -9.37 -22.15
N GLY A 132 -10.17 -8.66 -21.88
CA GLY A 132 -10.67 -8.48 -20.52
C GLY A 132 -11.67 -9.57 -20.15
N VAL A 133 -11.37 -10.35 -19.12
CA VAL A 133 -12.34 -11.31 -18.57
C VAL A 133 -13.41 -10.54 -17.80
N THR A 134 -14.68 -10.79 -18.14
CA THR A 134 -15.86 -10.13 -17.54
C THR A 134 -16.65 -11.05 -16.63
N GLU A 135 -16.60 -12.38 -16.87
CA GLU A 135 -17.39 -13.35 -16.13
C GLU A 135 -16.65 -14.69 -16.03
N ILE A 136 -16.78 -15.35 -14.87
CA ILE A 136 -16.34 -16.72 -14.61
C ILE A 136 -17.57 -17.54 -14.24
N THR A 137 -17.84 -18.61 -14.99
CA THR A 137 -18.93 -19.54 -14.69
C THR A 137 -18.35 -20.90 -14.30
N PRO A 138 -18.56 -21.39 -13.06
CA PRO A 138 -18.18 -22.75 -12.66
C PRO A 138 -18.85 -23.82 -13.52
N LYS A 139 -18.13 -24.89 -13.85
CA LYS A 139 -18.57 -26.07 -14.58
C LYS A 139 -18.09 -27.33 -13.88
N GLU A 140 -18.62 -28.51 -14.26
CA GLU A 140 -18.31 -29.78 -13.60
C GLU A 140 -16.80 -30.09 -13.48
N ASN A 141 -15.99 -29.73 -14.48
CA ASN A 141 -14.54 -30.04 -14.51
C ASN A 141 -13.67 -28.80 -14.71
N GLY A 142 -14.10 -27.63 -14.25
CA GLY A 142 -13.33 -26.38 -14.38
C GLY A 142 -14.23 -25.16 -14.52
N TYR A 143 -13.81 -24.20 -15.31
CA TYR A 143 -14.40 -22.89 -15.40
C TYR A 143 -14.51 -22.42 -16.84
N LYS A 144 -15.64 -21.86 -17.17
CA LYS A 144 -15.84 -21.12 -18.41
C LYS A 144 -15.55 -19.64 -18.12
N LEU A 145 -14.61 -19.08 -18.88
CA LEU A 145 -14.29 -17.65 -18.87
C LEU A 145 -14.99 -16.97 -20.05
N LYS A 146 -15.63 -15.85 -19.79
CA LYS A 146 -16.17 -14.99 -20.83
C LYS A 146 -15.35 -13.70 -20.88
N THR A 147 -14.86 -13.36 -22.06
CA THR A 147 -14.20 -12.09 -22.36
C THR A 147 -15.12 -11.18 -23.17
N ASP A 148 -14.62 -10.02 -23.56
CA ASP A 148 -15.26 -9.11 -24.49
C ASP A 148 -15.33 -9.66 -25.93
N LYS A 149 -14.56 -10.75 -26.26
CA LYS A 149 -14.45 -11.29 -27.62
C LYS A 149 -14.81 -12.76 -27.75
N ALA A 150 -14.53 -13.58 -26.73
CA ALA A 150 -14.65 -15.03 -26.83
C ALA A 150 -14.98 -15.70 -25.49
N GLU A 151 -15.21 -17.00 -25.53
CA GLU A 151 -15.36 -17.87 -24.37
C GLU A 151 -14.24 -18.91 -24.36
N TYR A 152 -13.71 -19.19 -23.19
CA TYR A 152 -12.62 -20.13 -22.97
C TYR A 152 -12.99 -21.10 -21.85
N PHE A 153 -12.29 -22.24 -21.79
CA PHE A 153 -12.46 -23.20 -20.72
C PHE A 153 -11.10 -23.59 -20.12
N PHE A 154 -10.99 -23.54 -18.77
CA PHE A 154 -9.80 -23.88 -18.03
C PHE A 154 -10.14 -24.76 -16.82
N SER A 155 -9.21 -25.64 -16.42
CA SER A 155 -9.36 -26.45 -15.21
C SER A 155 -9.06 -25.64 -13.94
N ASP A 156 -8.10 -24.74 -14.02
CA ASP A 156 -7.60 -23.93 -12.90
C ASP A 156 -7.60 -22.43 -13.26
N ILE A 157 -8.07 -21.61 -12.33
CA ILE A 157 -8.19 -20.16 -12.50
C ILE A 157 -7.45 -19.43 -11.39
N VAL A 158 -6.66 -18.43 -11.77
CA VAL A 158 -6.04 -17.48 -10.84
C VAL A 158 -6.58 -16.08 -11.09
N ILE A 159 -7.24 -15.48 -10.11
CA ILE A 159 -7.72 -14.09 -10.14
C ILE A 159 -6.62 -13.18 -9.60
N ALA A 160 -6.05 -12.32 -10.47
CA ALA A 160 -4.96 -11.40 -10.20
C ALA A 160 -5.25 -9.99 -10.74
N VAL A 161 -6.50 -9.57 -10.70
CA VAL A 161 -7.00 -8.36 -11.39
C VAL A 161 -6.60 -7.03 -10.74
N GLY A 162 -5.97 -7.08 -9.56
CA GLY A 162 -5.65 -5.89 -8.78
C GLY A 162 -6.87 -5.30 -8.05
N GLY A 163 -6.71 -4.11 -7.49
CA GLY A 163 -7.80 -3.38 -6.84
C GLY A 163 -8.83 -2.80 -7.83
N ASN A 164 -9.97 -2.37 -7.30
CA ASN A 164 -11.06 -1.73 -8.05
C ASN A 164 -11.71 -2.58 -9.15
N LYS A 165 -11.49 -3.90 -9.15
CA LYS A 165 -12.07 -4.78 -10.18
C LYS A 165 -12.59 -6.07 -9.60
N ILE A 166 -13.84 -6.40 -9.93
CA ILE A 166 -14.50 -7.65 -9.59
C ILE A 166 -14.89 -8.36 -10.89
N ILE A 167 -14.78 -9.68 -10.88
CA ILE A 167 -15.23 -10.52 -11.99
C ILE A 167 -16.59 -11.10 -11.61
N ASN A 168 -17.56 -11.00 -12.53
CA ASN A 168 -18.91 -11.53 -12.33
C ASN A 168 -18.96 -13.06 -12.35
N GLY A 169 -20.06 -13.63 -11.84
CA GLY A 169 -20.35 -15.06 -11.90
C GLY A 169 -19.84 -15.91 -10.74
N LEU A 170 -19.20 -15.28 -9.77
CA LEU A 170 -18.75 -15.89 -8.50
C LEU A 170 -19.53 -15.30 -7.33
N ASN A 171 -19.85 -16.15 -6.33
CA ASN A 171 -20.60 -15.73 -5.13
C ASN A 171 -19.68 -15.37 -3.95
N HIS A 172 -18.46 -14.90 -4.22
CA HIS A 172 -17.58 -14.40 -3.17
C HIS A 172 -18.12 -13.10 -2.59
N THR A 173 -17.97 -12.95 -1.30
CA THR A 173 -18.16 -11.69 -0.61
C THR A 173 -17.11 -10.70 -1.04
N VAL A 174 -17.53 -9.51 -1.43
CA VAL A 174 -16.64 -8.41 -1.80
C VAL A 174 -16.76 -7.28 -0.79
N ILE A 175 -15.66 -6.93 -0.16
CA ILE A 175 -15.56 -5.75 0.68
C ILE A 175 -15.50 -4.52 -0.24
N PRO A 176 -16.36 -3.51 -0.03
CA PRO A 176 -16.41 -2.33 -0.89
C PRO A 176 -15.05 -1.65 -1.04
N PHE A 177 -14.76 -1.20 -2.25
CA PHE A 177 -13.51 -0.49 -2.53
C PHE A 177 -13.53 0.93 -1.98
N THR A 178 -12.42 1.32 -1.37
CA THR A 178 -12.21 2.64 -0.79
C THR A 178 -10.77 3.09 -1.08
N PRO A 179 -10.54 4.37 -1.44
CA PRO A 179 -9.20 4.91 -1.58
C PRO A 179 -8.37 4.73 -0.30
N ALA A 180 -7.14 4.28 -0.46
CA ALA A 180 -6.16 4.14 0.61
C ALA A 180 -4.81 4.75 0.17
N LEU A 181 -3.96 5.13 1.13
CA LEU A 181 -2.70 5.82 0.88
C LEU A 181 -2.89 7.12 0.07
N VAL A 182 -3.89 7.90 0.46
CA VAL A 182 -4.25 9.18 -0.19
C VAL A 182 -4.11 10.34 0.78
N GLY A 183 -3.98 11.55 0.25
CA GLY A 183 -4.07 12.79 1.03
C GLY A 183 -5.47 12.97 1.64
N LEU A 184 -5.53 13.73 2.73
CA LEU A 184 -6.76 14.02 3.46
C LEU A 184 -7.10 15.50 3.34
N ASN A 185 -8.34 15.78 2.96
CA ASN A 185 -8.84 17.15 2.83
C ASN A 185 -9.11 17.74 4.20
N THR A 186 -8.65 18.97 4.42
CA THR A 186 -8.87 19.73 5.65
C THR A 186 -9.13 21.20 5.35
N ASP A 187 -9.53 21.96 6.35
CA ASP A 187 -9.66 23.41 6.30
C ASP A 187 -8.33 24.17 6.43
N ILE A 188 -7.24 23.48 6.81
CA ILE A 188 -5.91 24.08 6.97
C ILE A 188 -5.15 24.08 5.64
N THR A 189 -5.50 24.99 4.74
CA THR A 189 -4.88 25.10 3.41
C THR A 189 -3.78 26.17 3.32
N THR A 190 -3.72 27.09 4.30
CA THR A 190 -2.76 28.22 4.34
C THR A 190 -1.31 27.79 4.56
N LEU A 191 -1.10 26.57 5.06
CA LEU A 191 0.21 25.99 5.38
C LEU A 191 0.82 25.18 4.22
N SER A 192 0.27 25.25 3.03
CA SER A 192 0.75 24.49 1.86
C SER A 192 2.28 24.57 1.67
N GLY A 193 2.94 23.40 1.55
CA GLY A 193 4.38 23.27 1.44
C GLY A 193 5.13 23.14 2.77
N VAL A 194 4.46 23.28 3.91
CA VAL A 194 5.08 23.03 5.22
C VAL A 194 5.16 21.54 5.49
N VAL A 195 6.34 21.07 5.92
CA VAL A 195 6.60 19.68 6.37
C VAL A 195 6.93 19.70 7.85
N LEU A 196 6.24 18.90 8.62
CA LEU A 196 6.58 18.59 10.01
C LEU A 196 7.14 17.17 10.09
N LYS A 197 8.24 17.03 10.82
CA LYS A 197 8.94 15.75 10.99
C LYS A 197 8.47 15.06 12.27
N ASP A 198 8.44 13.72 12.23
CA ASP A 198 8.18 12.87 13.39
C ASP A 198 6.89 13.21 14.15
N VAL A 199 5.84 13.62 13.46
CA VAL A 199 4.53 13.94 14.06
C VAL A 199 3.84 12.66 14.54
N TYR A 200 3.30 12.68 15.75
CA TYR A 200 2.57 11.56 16.32
C TYR A 200 1.05 11.77 16.21
N SER A 201 0.37 10.87 15.53
CA SER A 201 -1.10 10.80 15.56
C SER A 201 -1.56 10.07 16.82
N ILE A 202 -2.27 10.78 17.69
CA ILE A 202 -2.77 10.23 18.96
C ILE A 202 -3.85 9.17 18.69
N ASP A 203 -4.76 9.44 17.75
CA ASP A 203 -5.86 8.54 17.40
C ASP A 203 -5.41 7.24 16.74
N CYS A 204 -4.41 7.32 15.85
CA CYS A 204 -3.92 6.17 15.09
C CYS A 204 -2.68 5.51 15.71
N LYS A 205 -2.05 6.14 16.71
CA LYS A 205 -0.82 5.68 17.38
C LYS A 205 0.35 5.46 16.40
N LEU A 206 0.47 6.36 15.43
CA LEU A 206 1.49 6.34 14.39
C LEU A 206 2.38 7.58 14.47
N THR A 207 3.65 7.42 14.16
CA THR A 207 4.60 8.53 13.99
C THR A 207 5.14 8.52 12.58
N ASP A 208 5.13 9.66 11.90
CA ASP A 208 5.78 9.86 10.60
C ASP A 208 5.75 11.36 10.22
N ASP A 209 6.31 11.70 9.05
CA ASP A 209 6.28 13.04 8.51
C ASP A 209 4.88 13.45 8.02
N LEU A 210 4.47 14.67 8.35
CA LEU A 210 3.21 15.28 7.93
C LEU A 210 3.49 16.45 6.99
N LEU A 211 2.90 16.41 5.79
CA LEU A 211 2.98 17.48 4.80
C LEU A 211 1.65 18.23 4.71
N PHE A 212 1.66 19.54 4.83
CA PHE A 212 0.54 20.40 4.51
C PHE A 212 0.52 20.74 3.02
N THR A 213 -0.65 20.67 2.40
CA THR A 213 -0.87 20.93 0.97
C THR A 213 -1.96 21.97 0.77
N HIS A 214 -2.23 22.34 -0.48
CA HIS A 214 -3.32 23.25 -0.84
C HIS A 214 -4.73 22.68 -0.62
N PHE A 215 -4.86 21.35 -0.43
CA PHE A 215 -6.14 20.69 -0.14
C PHE A 215 -6.26 20.22 1.32
N GLY A 216 -5.16 20.22 2.08
CA GLY A 216 -5.15 19.75 3.47
C GLY A 216 -3.83 19.10 3.85
N ILE A 217 -3.83 17.85 4.26
CA ILE A 217 -2.65 17.11 4.71
C ILE A 217 -2.33 15.91 3.81
N SER A 218 -1.04 15.64 3.65
CA SER A 218 -0.48 14.56 2.84
C SER A 218 0.81 14.03 3.51
N GLY A 219 1.60 13.28 2.77
CA GLY A 219 2.84 12.69 3.26
C GLY A 219 2.66 11.35 3.97
N PRO A 220 3.74 10.73 4.44
CA PRO A 220 3.71 9.38 4.97
C PRO A 220 2.70 9.16 6.09
N LEU A 221 2.59 10.10 7.03
CA LEU A 221 1.63 9.98 8.14
C LEU A 221 0.18 10.03 7.66
N ALA A 222 -0.18 11.00 6.81
CA ALA A 222 -1.52 11.12 6.27
C ALA A 222 -1.92 9.90 5.43
N TYR A 223 -0.99 9.36 4.65
CA TYR A 223 -1.22 8.14 3.87
C TYR A 223 -1.49 6.91 4.76
N LYS A 224 -0.73 6.73 5.83
CA LYS A 224 -0.99 5.65 6.80
C LYS A 224 -2.35 5.81 7.48
N ILE A 225 -2.69 7.03 7.88
CA ILE A 225 -3.99 7.35 8.52
C ILE A 225 -5.14 7.07 7.55
N SER A 226 -5.06 7.52 6.30
CA SER A 226 -6.11 7.27 5.29
C SER A 226 -6.33 5.78 5.06
N SER A 227 -5.27 4.98 5.09
CA SER A 227 -5.37 3.52 4.98
C SER A 227 -6.05 2.87 6.19
N ILE A 228 -5.80 3.35 7.42
CA ILE A 228 -6.44 2.82 8.63
C ILE A 228 -7.92 3.22 8.70
N LYS A 229 -8.23 4.47 8.37
CA LYS A 229 -9.55 5.08 8.57
C LYS A 229 -10.49 5.01 7.35
N THR A 230 -10.29 4.03 6.48
CA THR A 230 -11.10 3.84 5.25
C THR A 230 -12.60 3.66 5.51
N LYS A 231 -12.99 3.25 6.73
CA LYS A 231 -14.39 3.02 7.12
C LYS A 231 -15.01 4.17 7.90
N ASP A 232 -14.23 5.18 8.28
CA ASP A 232 -14.71 6.30 9.08
C ASP A 232 -15.52 7.26 8.19
N ALA A 233 -16.71 7.64 8.67
CA ALA A 233 -17.54 8.60 7.97
C ALA A 233 -16.98 10.03 8.13
N PHE A 234 -16.98 10.80 7.06
CA PHE A 234 -16.60 12.21 7.11
C PHE A 234 -17.77 13.11 7.57
N PRO A 235 -17.50 14.23 8.27
CA PRO A 235 -16.19 14.65 8.78
C PRO A 235 -15.81 13.93 10.08
N TYR A 236 -14.49 13.81 10.33
CA TYR A 236 -13.96 13.36 11.62
C TYR A 236 -12.74 14.20 12.01
N LYS A 237 -12.41 14.20 13.31
CA LYS A 237 -11.22 14.92 13.81
C LYS A 237 -10.05 13.96 13.99
N LEU A 238 -8.85 14.50 13.77
CA LEU A 238 -7.58 13.88 14.15
C LEU A 238 -6.87 14.80 15.14
N CYS A 239 -6.22 14.18 16.11
CA CYS A 239 -5.38 14.87 17.07
C CYS A 239 -3.92 14.43 16.92
N PHE A 240 -3.02 15.42 16.91
CA PHE A 240 -1.59 15.20 16.71
C PHE A 240 -0.79 15.79 17.88
N ASP A 241 0.21 15.04 18.36
CA ASP A 241 1.32 15.60 19.10
C ASP A 241 2.42 15.98 18.09
N LEU A 242 2.63 17.25 17.91
CA LEU A 242 3.54 17.80 16.90
C LEU A 242 5.02 17.72 17.31
N TYR A 243 5.30 17.52 18.59
CA TYR A 243 6.65 17.51 19.11
C TYR A 243 6.80 16.62 20.35
N LYS A 244 7.09 15.35 20.13
CA LYS A 244 7.20 14.31 21.16
C LYS A 244 8.43 14.44 22.07
N LYS A 245 9.42 15.22 21.66
CA LYS A 245 10.61 15.43 22.48
C LYS A 245 10.30 16.35 23.66
N GLU A 246 10.89 16.07 24.80
CA GLU A 246 10.81 17.01 25.92
C GLU A 246 11.39 18.36 25.52
N PHE A 247 10.62 19.41 25.67
CA PHE A 247 11.10 20.78 25.58
C PHE A 247 10.39 21.64 26.60
N ASP A 248 11.15 22.57 27.15
CA ASP A 248 10.65 23.53 28.14
C ASP A 248 10.42 24.89 27.46
N LEU A 249 9.16 25.15 27.10
CA LEU A 249 8.77 26.43 26.49
C LEU A 249 9.08 27.59 27.44
N GLN A 250 8.90 27.42 28.79
CA GLN A 250 9.20 28.48 29.76
C GLN A 250 10.70 28.83 29.75
N LYS A 251 11.57 27.82 29.67
CA LYS A 251 13.01 28.04 29.55
C LYS A 251 13.35 28.81 28.28
N LEU A 252 12.79 28.43 27.12
CA LEU A 252 12.99 29.12 25.85
C LEU A 252 12.53 30.59 25.90
N LEU A 253 11.37 30.86 26.54
CA LEU A 253 10.87 32.22 26.74
C LEU A 253 11.82 33.05 27.62
N ASN A 254 12.31 32.47 28.75
CA ASN A 254 13.22 33.13 29.67
C ASN A 254 14.60 33.46 29.04
N GLU A 255 15.12 32.54 28.23
CA GLU A 255 16.39 32.74 27.52
C GLU A 255 16.31 33.76 26.37
N ASN A 256 15.10 34.08 25.91
CA ASN A 256 14.88 34.95 24.76
C ASN A 256 13.83 36.08 25.03
N PRO A 257 13.92 36.85 26.13
CA PRO A 257 12.83 37.71 26.63
C PRO A 257 12.38 38.80 25.64
N HIS A 258 13.22 39.21 24.71
CA HIS A 258 12.96 40.24 23.73
C HIS A 258 12.59 39.73 22.35
N LYS A 259 12.59 38.41 22.11
CA LYS A 259 12.14 37.84 20.84
C LYS A 259 10.63 37.69 20.81
N ASP A 260 10.04 37.76 19.63
CA ASP A 260 8.64 37.47 19.39
C ASP A 260 8.40 35.97 19.51
N LEU A 261 7.20 35.56 19.96
CA LEU A 261 6.85 34.17 20.18
C LEU A 261 7.05 33.31 18.91
N LYS A 262 6.63 33.81 17.74
CA LYS A 262 6.83 33.12 16.45
C LYS A 262 8.32 32.81 16.17
N ASN A 263 9.22 33.71 16.53
CA ASN A 263 10.66 33.52 16.35
C ASN A 263 11.24 32.51 17.33
N ILE A 264 10.69 32.38 18.53
CA ILE A 264 11.06 31.35 19.50
C ILE A 264 10.60 29.98 19.00
N LEU A 265 9.33 29.85 18.60
CA LEU A 265 8.79 28.61 18.06
C LEU A 265 9.45 28.21 16.73
N SER A 266 10.03 29.15 15.98
CA SER A 266 10.81 28.86 14.77
C SER A 266 12.13 28.13 15.02
N SER A 267 12.58 28.01 16.27
CA SER A 267 13.70 27.15 16.63
C SER A 267 13.30 25.64 16.63
N ILE A 268 12.01 25.35 16.63
CA ILE A 268 11.46 24.00 16.73
C ILE A 268 10.70 23.64 15.45
N PHE A 269 9.94 24.60 14.92
CA PHE A 269 9.04 24.41 13.76
C PHE A 269 9.45 25.29 12.57
N PRO A 270 9.06 24.94 11.33
CA PRO A 270 9.18 25.84 10.19
C PRO A 270 8.50 27.20 10.47
N HIS A 271 9.10 28.30 10.05
CA HIS A 271 8.68 29.66 10.41
C HIS A 271 7.18 29.92 10.19
N ARG A 272 6.64 29.53 9.03
CA ARG A 272 5.21 29.71 8.71
C ARG A 272 4.30 28.91 9.67
N PHE A 273 4.75 27.76 10.11
CA PHE A 273 4.00 26.95 11.08
C PHE A 273 4.10 27.52 12.48
N ALA A 274 5.27 27.99 12.88
CA ALA A 274 5.47 28.70 14.16
C ALA A 274 4.57 29.96 14.27
N GLU A 275 4.46 30.70 13.20
CA GLU A 275 3.55 31.86 13.12
C GLU A 275 2.08 31.44 13.24
N TYR A 276 1.66 30.38 12.52
CA TYR A 276 0.30 29.82 12.61
C TYR A 276 -0.03 29.33 14.04
N LEU A 277 0.88 28.60 14.69
CA LEU A 277 0.70 28.13 16.09
C LEU A 277 0.57 29.29 17.06
N SER A 278 1.39 30.33 16.88
CA SER A 278 1.39 31.52 17.73
C SER A 278 0.09 32.31 17.61
N GLY A 279 -0.56 32.29 16.46
CA GLY A 279 -1.80 32.99 16.20
C GLY A 279 -1.69 34.49 16.53
N GLU A 280 -2.64 35.05 17.30
CA GLU A 280 -2.64 36.44 17.73
C GLU A 280 -1.43 36.84 18.59
N TYR A 281 -0.72 35.89 19.18
CA TYR A 281 0.47 36.12 19.99
C TYR A 281 1.77 36.12 19.18
N ALA A 282 1.73 35.98 17.86
CA ALA A 282 2.89 35.81 16.99
C ALA A 282 3.97 36.88 17.20
N GLU A 283 3.56 38.16 17.38
CA GLU A 283 4.44 39.31 17.55
C GLU A 283 4.56 39.78 19.02
N VAL A 284 4.03 38.98 19.96
CA VAL A 284 4.16 39.26 21.38
C VAL A 284 5.54 38.83 21.85
N LYS A 285 6.23 39.77 22.56
CA LYS A 285 7.55 39.50 23.15
C LYS A 285 7.46 38.44 24.26
N ALA A 286 8.45 37.57 24.33
CA ALA A 286 8.48 36.43 25.28
C ALA A 286 8.22 36.84 26.74
N HIS A 287 8.79 37.96 27.20
CA HIS A 287 8.58 38.46 28.58
C HIS A 287 7.17 38.92 28.87
N LYS A 288 6.32 39.09 27.86
CA LYS A 288 4.88 39.41 27.98
C LYS A 288 3.96 38.20 27.90
N ILE A 289 4.50 37.00 27.60
CA ILE A 289 3.76 35.75 27.55
C ILE A 289 3.47 35.32 28.99
N ASP A 290 2.24 35.31 29.39
CA ASP A 290 1.82 34.82 30.70
C ASP A 290 1.69 33.29 30.74
N GLY A 291 1.51 32.72 31.93
CA GLY A 291 1.36 31.27 32.11
C GLY A 291 0.18 30.69 31.33
N LYS A 292 -0.94 31.43 31.25
CA LYS A 292 -2.14 30.98 30.55
C LYS A 292 -1.90 30.88 29.03
N THR A 293 -1.27 31.88 28.46
CA THR A 293 -0.89 31.90 27.03
C THR A 293 0.12 30.80 26.72
N ARG A 294 1.13 30.63 27.57
CA ARG A 294 2.11 29.53 27.45
C ARG A 294 1.41 28.19 27.42
N ASP A 295 0.51 27.92 28.35
CA ASP A 295 -0.20 26.64 28.47
C ASP A 295 -1.13 26.40 27.25
N LEU A 296 -1.74 27.47 26.72
CA LEU A 296 -2.49 27.42 25.47
C LEU A 296 -1.63 26.98 24.29
N ILE A 297 -0.43 27.55 24.15
CA ILE A 297 0.51 27.18 23.07
C ILE A 297 0.99 25.74 23.23
N LEU A 298 1.34 25.32 24.45
CA LEU A 298 1.72 23.93 24.72
C LEU A 298 0.59 22.95 24.38
N ASN A 299 -0.63 23.29 24.75
CA ASN A 299 -1.78 22.45 24.38
C ASN A 299 -1.96 22.37 22.86
N LYS A 300 -1.80 23.47 22.11
CA LYS A 300 -1.83 23.44 20.64
C LYS A 300 -0.72 22.59 20.03
N ILE A 301 0.44 22.48 20.68
CA ILE A 301 1.55 21.65 20.22
C ILE A 301 1.27 20.16 20.46
N HIS A 302 0.77 19.80 21.63
CA HIS A 302 0.59 18.39 22.03
C HIS A 302 -0.81 17.83 21.70
N ASN A 303 -1.78 18.69 21.38
CA ASN A 303 -3.15 18.33 21.01
C ASN A 303 -3.60 19.14 19.80
N PHE A 304 -2.85 19.06 18.69
CA PHE A 304 -3.16 19.76 17.46
C PHE A 304 -4.31 19.08 16.73
N GLU A 305 -5.49 19.67 16.79
CA GLU A 305 -6.68 19.13 16.12
C GLU A 305 -6.75 19.56 14.65
N VAL A 306 -7.08 18.59 13.78
CA VAL A 306 -7.33 18.78 12.35
C VAL A 306 -8.66 18.14 12.00
N ASN A 307 -9.53 18.91 11.36
CA ASN A 307 -10.83 18.42 10.90
C ASN A 307 -10.69 17.84 9.48
N ILE A 308 -10.94 16.54 9.33
CA ILE A 308 -10.85 15.82 8.07
C ILE A 308 -12.21 15.80 7.41
N THR A 309 -12.32 16.37 6.22
CA THR A 309 -13.59 16.55 5.49
C THR A 309 -13.76 15.58 4.32
N GLY A 310 -12.70 14.87 3.93
CA GLY A 310 -12.71 13.92 2.82
C GLY A 310 -11.33 13.42 2.46
N THR A 311 -11.25 12.64 1.40
CA THR A 311 -10.00 12.22 0.75
C THR A 311 -9.70 13.07 -0.48
N ASN A 312 -8.42 13.25 -0.81
CA ASN A 312 -8.04 13.89 -2.07
C ASN A 312 -8.19 12.89 -3.22
N ASN A 313 -9.27 13.05 -3.98
CA ASN A 313 -9.58 12.17 -5.12
C ASN A 313 -8.63 12.47 -6.29
N GLY A 314 -8.02 11.42 -6.86
CA GLY A 314 -7.11 11.50 -8.02
C GLY A 314 -5.64 11.20 -7.71
N GLU A 315 -5.25 11.10 -6.44
CA GLU A 315 -3.92 10.63 -6.01
C GLU A 315 -3.94 9.19 -5.47
N GLU A 316 -4.99 8.42 -5.80
CA GLU A 316 -5.15 7.06 -5.32
C GLU A 316 -4.00 6.17 -5.80
N THR A 317 -3.21 5.70 -4.84
CA THR A 317 -2.05 4.82 -5.12
C THR A 317 -2.40 3.37 -4.86
N VAL A 318 -3.32 3.10 -3.93
CA VAL A 318 -3.75 1.77 -3.48
C VAL A 318 -5.23 1.81 -3.14
N THR A 319 -5.92 0.70 -3.38
CA THR A 319 -7.32 0.52 -3.04
C THR A 319 -7.46 -0.47 -1.88
N ALA A 320 -8.11 -0.05 -0.81
CA ALA A 320 -8.61 -0.96 0.22
C ALA A 320 -9.92 -1.62 -0.25
N GLY A 321 -10.18 -2.85 0.18
CA GLY A 321 -11.33 -3.63 -0.27
C GLY A 321 -10.92 -4.80 -1.16
N GLY A 322 -11.88 -5.52 -1.72
CA GLY A 322 -11.64 -6.71 -2.54
C GLY A 322 -12.31 -7.96 -1.99
N TYR A 323 -11.90 -9.13 -2.46
CA TYR A 323 -12.44 -10.42 -2.03
C TYR A 323 -12.17 -10.68 -0.56
N ASP A 324 -13.19 -11.17 0.17
CA ASP A 324 -13.10 -11.42 1.63
C ASP A 324 -12.09 -12.53 1.91
N LEU A 325 -11.14 -12.24 2.79
CA LEU A 325 -10.09 -13.17 3.23
C LEU A 325 -10.62 -14.42 3.94
N ASN A 326 -11.80 -14.34 4.55
CA ASN A 326 -12.45 -15.49 5.20
C ASN A 326 -12.81 -16.60 4.20
N GLU A 327 -12.97 -16.26 2.93
CA GLU A 327 -13.36 -17.18 1.86
C GLU A 327 -12.15 -17.71 1.05
N VAL A 328 -10.93 -17.35 1.45
CA VAL A 328 -9.68 -17.79 0.82
C VAL A 328 -8.79 -18.50 1.83
N ASN A 329 -8.13 -19.56 1.42
CA ASN A 329 -7.19 -20.29 2.26
C ASN A 329 -5.81 -19.60 2.23
N PRO A 330 -5.29 -19.05 3.36
CA PRO A 330 -4.02 -18.34 3.38
C PRO A 330 -2.79 -19.21 3.11
N LYS A 331 -2.93 -20.54 3.16
CA LYS A 331 -1.83 -21.49 2.89
C LYS A 331 -1.68 -21.85 1.41
N THR A 332 -2.74 -21.63 0.62
CA THR A 332 -2.81 -22.08 -0.77
C THR A 332 -3.27 -20.98 -1.74
N MET A 333 -3.82 -19.88 -1.24
CA MET A 333 -4.56 -18.85 -2.00
C MET A 333 -5.80 -19.37 -2.69
N GLU A 334 -6.20 -20.64 -2.47
CA GLU A 334 -7.38 -21.23 -3.07
C GLU A 334 -8.66 -20.73 -2.41
N SER A 335 -9.69 -20.52 -3.21
CA SER A 335 -11.03 -20.25 -2.74
C SER A 335 -11.57 -21.42 -1.91
N LYS A 336 -12.22 -21.11 -0.78
CA LYS A 336 -12.97 -22.12 0.00
C LYS A 336 -14.34 -22.44 -0.60
N LEU A 337 -14.80 -21.63 -1.55
CA LEU A 337 -16.10 -21.80 -2.21
C LEU A 337 -16.00 -22.53 -3.55
N TYR A 338 -14.86 -22.44 -4.22
CA TYR A 338 -14.66 -22.96 -5.57
C TYR A 338 -13.32 -23.67 -5.68
N PRO A 339 -13.28 -25.00 -5.92
CA PRO A 339 -12.04 -25.76 -6.05
C PRO A 339 -11.25 -25.31 -7.29
N ASN A 340 -9.92 -25.33 -7.21
CA ASN A 340 -9.00 -24.92 -8.29
C ASN A 340 -9.17 -23.46 -8.76
N LEU A 341 -9.77 -22.60 -7.93
CA LEU A 341 -9.85 -21.16 -8.12
C LEU A 341 -9.03 -20.47 -7.06
N TYR A 342 -8.10 -19.62 -7.46
CA TYR A 342 -7.14 -18.93 -6.61
C TYR A 342 -7.32 -17.42 -6.72
N ILE A 343 -7.12 -16.68 -5.62
CA ILE A 343 -7.25 -15.22 -5.60
C ILE A 343 -5.98 -14.63 -4.98
N ILE A 344 -5.30 -13.72 -5.69
CA ILE A 344 -3.97 -13.21 -5.31
C ILE A 344 -3.83 -11.70 -5.48
N GLY A 345 -2.83 -11.16 -4.80
CA GLY A 345 -2.46 -9.75 -4.87
C GLY A 345 -3.55 -8.83 -4.30
N GLU A 346 -3.68 -7.66 -4.90
CA GLU A 346 -4.60 -6.61 -4.48
C GLU A 346 -6.08 -6.90 -4.84
N ALA A 347 -6.37 -8.03 -5.51
CA ALA A 347 -7.75 -8.50 -5.65
C ALA A 347 -8.33 -8.95 -4.30
N LEU A 348 -7.48 -9.39 -3.37
CA LEU A 348 -7.83 -9.67 -1.97
C LEU A 348 -8.01 -8.38 -1.19
N ASN A 349 -8.85 -8.40 -0.14
CA ASN A 349 -8.96 -7.29 0.80
C ASN A 349 -7.69 -7.16 1.67
N ILE A 350 -6.55 -6.88 1.01
CA ILE A 350 -5.23 -6.70 1.59
C ILE A 350 -4.59 -5.45 0.99
N ASP A 351 -4.17 -4.53 1.84
CA ASP A 351 -3.34 -3.41 1.47
C ASP A 351 -2.29 -3.14 2.54
N GLY A 352 -1.09 -2.81 2.11
CA GLY A 352 0.04 -2.45 2.96
C GLY A 352 0.33 -0.96 2.91
N PHE A 353 1.05 -0.46 3.91
CA PHE A 353 1.54 0.92 3.93
C PHE A 353 2.49 1.23 2.74
N CYS A 354 2.81 2.51 2.55
CA CYS A 354 3.86 2.91 1.61
C CYS A 354 5.23 2.36 2.04
N GLY A 355 5.96 1.74 1.11
CA GLY A 355 7.29 1.23 1.45
C GLY A 355 7.68 -0.07 0.75
N GLY A 356 6.98 -0.51 -0.30
CA GLY A 356 7.23 -1.77 -1.00
C GLY A 356 6.33 -2.92 -0.56
N PHE A 357 5.51 -2.72 0.48
CA PHE A 357 4.65 -3.75 1.06
C PHE A 357 3.60 -4.28 0.08
N ASN A 358 2.94 -3.43 -0.71
CA ASN A 358 1.93 -3.88 -1.67
C ASN A 358 2.52 -4.75 -2.79
N LEU A 359 3.73 -4.46 -3.26
CA LEU A 359 4.45 -5.32 -4.18
C LEU A 359 4.89 -6.62 -3.50
N GLN A 360 5.37 -6.58 -2.25
CA GLN A 360 5.69 -7.78 -1.47
C GLN A 360 4.48 -8.72 -1.37
N ASN A 361 3.29 -8.21 -1.03
CA ASN A 361 2.05 -9.01 -1.04
C ASN A 361 1.80 -9.63 -2.42
N ALA A 362 1.98 -8.87 -3.50
CA ALA A 362 1.77 -9.36 -4.86
C ALA A 362 2.73 -10.52 -5.20
N TRP A 363 4.02 -10.39 -4.86
CA TRP A 363 5.02 -11.44 -5.10
C TRP A 363 4.71 -12.69 -4.29
N SER A 364 4.46 -12.54 -2.99
CA SER A 364 4.25 -13.63 -2.06
C SER A 364 2.99 -14.42 -2.36
N THR A 365 1.86 -13.74 -2.60
CA THR A 365 0.59 -14.42 -2.94
C THR A 365 0.66 -15.09 -4.31
N GLY A 366 1.37 -14.49 -5.27
CA GLY A 366 1.63 -15.08 -6.59
C GLY A 366 2.42 -16.38 -6.49
N PHE A 367 3.48 -16.42 -5.67
CA PHE A 367 4.24 -17.63 -5.38
C PHE A 367 3.39 -18.70 -4.71
N VAL A 368 2.67 -18.36 -3.63
CA VAL A 368 1.90 -19.34 -2.84
C VAL A 368 0.81 -20.00 -3.68
N ALA A 369 0.13 -19.26 -4.56
CA ALA A 369 -0.84 -19.83 -5.48
C ALA A 369 -0.17 -20.77 -6.49
N ALA A 370 0.95 -20.38 -7.09
CA ALA A 370 1.68 -21.23 -8.02
C ALA A 370 2.18 -22.51 -7.33
N GLU A 371 2.78 -22.41 -6.14
CA GLU A 371 3.21 -23.57 -5.34
C GLU A 371 2.04 -24.53 -5.07
N SER A 372 0.87 -24.00 -4.71
CA SER A 372 -0.32 -24.83 -4.49
C SER A 372 -0.78 -25.56 -5.75
N ILE A 373 -0.81 -24.89 -6.89
CA ILE A 373 -1.21 -25.49 -8.17
C ILE A 373 -0.22 -26.60 -8.59
N ILE A 374 1.08 -26.39 -8.35
CA ILE A 374 2.15 -27.33 -8.69
C ILE A 374 2.04 -28.60 -7.85
N ASN A 375 1.66 -28.48 -6.58
CA ASN A 375 1.62 -29.59 -5.62
C ASN A 375 0.29 -30.35 -5.60
N ASN A 376 -0.77 -29.83 -6.25
CA ASN A 376 -2.08 -30.49 -6.44
C ASN A 376 -2.10 -31.33 -7.73
#